data_32788b5c5f81a941800687c2ede08d1a
#
_entry.id   32788b5c5f81a941800687c2ede08d1a
#
_cell.length_a   1.000
_cell.length_b   1.000
_cell.length_c   1.000
_cell.angle_alpha   90.00
_cell.angle_beta   90.00
_cell.angle_gamma   90.00
#
_symmetry.space_group_name_H-M   'P 1'
#
loop_
_entity.id
_entity.type
_entity.pdbx_description
1 polymer ?
#
loop_
_entity_poly.entity_id
_entity_poly.type
_entity_poly.pdbx_seq_one_letter_code
_entity_poly.pdbx_strand_id
1 'polypeptide(L)'
;MDKVLLILVDGMRPDSIAACGSEYADNMLKSCRYKDMQAKTVFPSVTLPCHMSLFHSAVPQRHGILTNTYVPMARPVDGLIEKLHNAGKRCAFYYTWEQLRDLAKPGMLDYSLYSAMFHEQGIKADRTVTDAAIAAMAAEKPDFIFLYLGWADETGHRFGWMSEEYLGVVNEEWANIERVLAATPEEYKVLITADHGGHDMNHGSDAPEDMTIPVIIPEHGSPDEFTGGPISILDIAPTIAKWLCVAPDEQWIGRPIVK
;
A
#
# COMPACT_ATOMS: atom_id res chain seq x y z
N MET A 1 -22.06 4.59 -2.73
CA MET A 1 -20.89 5.48 -2.54
C MET A 1 -19.70 4.55 -2.49
N ASP A 2 -18.71 4.83 -3.30
CA ASP A 2 -17.55 3.93 -3.41
C ASP A 2 -16.80 3.85 -2.08
N LYS A 3 -16.23 2.70 -1.81
CA LYS A 3 -15.31 2.39 -0.72
C LYS A 3 -13.95 2.06 -1.33
N VAL A 4 -12.90 2.04 -0.53
CA VAL A 4 -11.56 1.78 -1.06
C VAL A 4 -10.81 0.76 -0.20
N LEU A 5 -10.21 -0.21 -0.87
CA LEU A 5 -9.23 -1.13 -0.33
C LEU A 5 -7.86 -0.83 -0.95
N LEU A 6 -6.92 -0.34 -0.13
CA LEU A 6 -5.51 -0.21 -0.49
C LEU A 6 -4.77 -1.44 0.03
N ILE A 7 -4.17 -2.21 -0.87
CA ILE A 7 -3.29 -3.33 -0.55
C ILE A 7 -1.86 -2.91 -0.85
N LEU A 8 -0.99 -3.03 0.12
CA LEU A 8 0.43 -2.73 -0.04
C LEU A 8 1.26 -3.93 0.41
N VAL A 9 2.13 -4.40 -0.49
CA VAL A 9 3.10 -5.45 -0.19
C VAL A 9 4.47 -4.80 -0.09
N ASP A 10 5.05 -4.81 1.12
CA ASP A 10 6.33 -4.16 1.41
C ASP A 10 7.47 -4.78 0.60
N GLY A 11 8.28 -3.94 -0.01
CA GLY A 11 9.44 -4.36 -0.78
C GLY A 11 9.14 -5.16 -2.06
N MET A 12 7.89 -5.18 -2.55
CA MET A 12 7.51 -5.96 -3.74
C MET A 12 7.94 -5.26 -5.03
N ARG A 13 8.97 -5.78 -5.67
CA ARG A 13 9.43 -5.29 -6.98
C ARG A 13 8.43 -5.62 -8.08
N PRO A 14 8.26 -4.74 -9.09
CA PRO A 14 7.39 -5.02 -10.24
C PRO A 14 7.76 -6.30 -11.00
N ASP A 15 9.06 -6.57 -11.17
CA ASP A 15 9.56 -7.75 -11.91
C ASP A 15 9.42 -9.06 -11.10
N SER A 16 9.32 -8.98 -9.77
CA SER A 16 9.06 -10.15 -8.93
C SER A 16 7.66 -10.73 -9.16
N ILE A 17 6.69 -9.91 -9.55
CA ILE A 17 5.32 -10.34 -9.80
C ILE A 17 5.26 -11.37 -10.94
N ALA A 18 5.99 -11.11 -12.03
CA ALA A 18 6.07 -12.06 -13.14
C ALA A 18 6.99 -13.26 -12.83
N ALA A 19 7.99 -13.08 -11.95
CA ALA A 19 8.97 -14.10 -11.63
C ALA A 19 8.52 -15.07 -10.53
N CYS A 20 7.55 -14.71 -9.69
CA CYS A 20 7.13 -15.53 -8.56
C CYS A 20 6.33 -16.78 -8.92
N GLY A 21 5.90 -16.92 -10.19
CA GLY A 21 5.17 -18.10 -10.67
C GLY A 21 3.69 -18.16 -10.22
N SER A 22 3.11 -17.05 -9.79
CA SER A 22 1.70 -16.98 -9.46
C SER A 22 0.84 -16.87 -10.71
N GLU A 23 0.07 -17.92 -11.04
CA GLU A 23 -0.89 -17.89 -12.15
C GLU A 23 -1.96 -16.79 -11.92
N TYR A 24 -2.35 -16.56 -10.67
CA TYR A 24 -3.30 -15.51 -10.33
C TYR A 24 -2.75 -14.11 -10.63
N ALA A 25 -1.49 -13.83 -10.24
CA ALA A 25 -0.82 -12.58 -10.53
C ALA A 25 -0.70 -12.33 -12.04
N ASP A 26 -0.30 -13.35 -12.80
CA ASP A 26 -0.19 -13.28 -14.26
C ASP A 26 -1.54 -12.95 -14.93
N ASN A 27 -2.61 -13.58 -14.47
CA ASN A 27 -3.97 -13.33 -14.98
C ASN A 27 -4.46 -11.92 -14.56
N MET A 28 -4.19 -11.51 -13.32
CA MET A 28 -4.49 -10.17 -12.83
C MET A 28 -3.83 -9.09 -13.71
N LEU A 29 -2.53 -9.25 -14.00
CA LEU A 29 -1.81 -8.28 -14.85
C LEU A 29 -2.32 -8.22 -16.29
N LYS A 30 -2.97 -9.27 -16.79
CA LYS A 30 -3.60 -9.29 -18.13
C LYS A 30 -4.97 -8.64 -18.15
N SER A 31 -5.73 -8.75 -17.05
CA SER A 31 -7.14 -8.33 -16.96
C SER A 31 -7.37 -7.04 -16.16
N CYS A 32 -6.40 -6.52 -15.44
CA CYS A 32 -6.57 -5.31 -14.63
C CYS A 32 -6.97 -4.10 -15.49
N ARG A 33 -7.75 -3.20 -14.91
CA ARG A 33 -8.18 -1.96 -15.58
C ARG A 33 -7.04 -1.01 -15.86
N TYR A 34 -6.07 -0.97 -14.93
CA TYR A 34 -4.89 -0.13 -15.05
C TYR A 34 -3.71 -0.78 -14.37
N LYS A 35 -2.54 -0.61 -14.94
CA LYS A 35 -1.26 -0.92 -14.29
C LYS A 35 -0.17 0.03 -14.76
N ASP A 36 0.68 0.42 -13.82
CA ASP A 36 1.98 1.02 -14.09
C ASP A 36 3.04 0.22 -13.32
N MET A 37 3.92 -0.44 -14.07
CA MET A 37 5.03 -1.25 -13.52
C MET A 37 6.33 -0.43 -13.47
N GLN A 38 6.26 0.87 -13.71
CA GLN A 38 7.37 1.81 -13.70
C GLN A 38 7.11 3.01 -12.78
N ALA A 39 6.04 2.94 -11.96
CA ALA A 39 5.75 3.97 -10.97
C ALA A 39 6.93 4.15 -10.02
N LYS A 40 7.06 5.35 -9.46
CA LYS A 40 8.23 5.69 -8.63
C LYS A 40 7.83 5.99 -7.20
N THR A 41 8.60 5.40 -6.28
CA THR A 41 8.58 5.81 -4.89
C THR A 41 9.43 7.07 -4.65
N VAL A 42 9.61 7.45 -3.40
CA VAL A 42 10.42 8.61 -2.99
C VAL A 42 11.80 8.18 -2.49
N PHE A 43 12.75 9.12 -2.46
CA PHE A 43 14.05 8.92 -1.85
C PHE A 43 14.12 9.64 -0.48
N PRO A 44 14.62 8.97 0.57
CA PRO A 44 15.12 7.59 0.60
C PRO A 44 13.99 6.57 0.45
N SER A 45 14.26 5.50 -0.30
CA SER A 45 13.35 4.37 -0.54
C SER A 45 13.31 3.42 0.67
N VAL A 46 12.89 3.96 1.80
CA VAL A 46 12.81 3.31 3.12
C VAL A 46 11.35 3.26 3.54
N THR A 47 10.95 2.19 4.20
CA THR A 47 9.54 1.87 4.49
C THR A 47 8.75 3.04 5.09
N LEU A 48 9.14 3.58 6.26
CA LEU A 48 8.36 4.65 6.90
C LEU A 48 8.35 5.97 6.10
N PRO A 49 9.48 6.48 5.55
CA PRO A 49 9.49 7.60 4.62
C PRO A 49 8.55 7.43 3.42
N CYS A 50 8.52 6.24 2.79
CA CYS A 50 7.67 5.95 1.65
C CYS A 50 6.19 5.94 2.05
N HIS A 51 5.83 5.28 3.16
CA HIS A 51 4.47 5.27 3.68
C HIS A 51 3.99 6.66 4.09
N MET A 52 4.83 7.45 4.77
CA MET A 52 4.50 8.84 5.11
C MET A 52 4.27 9.68 3.84
N SER A 53 5.08 9.46 2.81
CA SER A 53 4.91 10.14 1.52
C SER A 53 3.62 9.70 0.81
N LEU A 54 3.29 8.40 0.83
CA LEU A 54 2.04 7.88 0.28
C LEU A 54 0.83 8.52 0.96
N PHE A 55 0.80 8.50 2.31
CA PHE A 55 -0.36 8.95 3.07
C PHE A 55 -0.51 10.47 3.14
N HIS A 56 0.59 11.23 3.00
CA HIS A 56 0.56 12.70 3.07
C HIS A 56 0.77 13.38 1.71
N SER A 57 0.95 12.60 0.63
CA SER A 57 1.24 13.14 -0.71
C SER A 57 2.31 14.24 -0.68
N ALA A 58 3.37 14.02 0.11
CA ALA A 58 4.45 14.95 0.36
C ALA A 58 5.79 14.20 0.34
N VAL A 59 6.85 14.87 -0.15
CA VAL A 59 8.20 14.27 -0.19
C VAL A 59 8.82 14.17 1.22
N PRO A 60 9.77 13.26 1.45
CA PRO A 60 10.43 13.06 2.74
C PRO A 60 11.02 14.34 3.33
N GLN A 61 11.58 15.23 2.50
CA GLN A 61 12.10 16.53 2.93
C GLN A 61 11.02 17.48 3.47
N ARG A 62 9.74 17.28 3.06
CA ARG A 62 8.63 18.10 3.52
C ARG A 62 8.04 17.57 4.83
N HIS A 63 7.84 16.26 4.98
CA HIS A 63 7.31 15.69 6.23
C HIS A 63 8.41 15.41 7.27
N GLY A 64 9.69 15.39 6.89
CA GLY A 64 10.83 15.30 7.80
C GLY A 64 11.16 13.90 8.31
N ILE A 65 10.47 12.86 7.84
CA ILE A 65 10.72 11.47 8.22
C ILE A 65 11.60 10.84 7.14
N LEU A 66 12.84 10.52 7.52
CA LEU A 66 13.90 10.07 6.59
C LEU A 66 14.42 8.67 6.92
N THR A 67 13.93 8.06 8.00
CA THR A 67 14.30 6.73 8.47
C THR A 67 13.06 6.02 9.03
N ASN A 68 13.21 4.77 9.43
CA ASN A 68 12.15 4.01 10.12
C ASN A 68 11.88 4.47 11.57
N THR A 69 12.37 5.66 11.94
CA THR A 69 12.06 6.30 13.23
C THR A 69 11.11 7.48 13.00
N TYR A 70 9.91 7.38 13.57
CA TYR A 70 8.95 8.47 13.52
C TYR A 70 9.43 9.70 14.28
N VAL A 71 9.27 10.87 13.68
CA VAL A 71 9.44 12.18 14.33
C VAL A 71 8.24 13.05 13.99
N PRO A 72 7.68 13.81 14.94
CA PRO A 72 6.57 14.71 14.64
C PRO A 72 6.96 15.76 13.60
N MET A 73 6.06 16.02 12.66
CA MET A 73 6.27 17.07 11.65
C MET A 73 6.29 18.44 12.32
N ALA A 74 7.38 19.19 12.12
CA ALA A 74 7.47 20.59 12.60
C ALA A 74 6.42 21.51 11.93
N ARG A 75 6.01 21.17 10.73
CA ARG A 75 4.94 21.82 9.97
C ARG A 75 3.97 20.73 9.50
N PRO A 76 2.91 20.44 10.26
CA PRO A 76 1.98 19.37 9.95
C PRO A 76 1.36 19.52 8.54
N VAL A 77 1.21 18.40 7.86
CA VAL A 77 0.35 18.22 6.68
C VAL A 77 -0.72 17.23 7.10
N ASP A 78 -1.97 17.49 6.80
CA ASP A 78 -3.00 16.50 7.05
C ASP A 78 -2.82 15.34 6.04
N GLY A 79 -2.70 14.15 6.58
CA GLY A 79 -2.60 12.93 5.79
C GLY A 79 -3.97 12.44 5.30
N LEU A 80 -3.95 11.35 4.55
CA LEU A 80 -5.16 10.72 4.02
C LEU A 80 -6.16 10.41 5.14
N ILE A 81 -5.69 9.85 6.26
CA ILE A 81 -6.58 9.44 7.35
C ILE A 81 -7.23 10.63 8.01
N GLU A 82 -6.48 11.72 8.26
CA GLU A 82 -7.06 12.96 8.80
C GLU A 82 -8.14 13.54 7.87
N LYS A 83 -7.87 13.56 6.56
CA LYS A 83 -8.84 14.07 5.58
C LYS A 83 -10.10 13.20 5.53
N LEU A 84 -9.93 11.87 5.53
CA LEU A 84 -11.06 10.93 5.52
C LEU A 84 -11.87 11.00 6.80
N HIS A 85 -11.24 10.95 7.96
CA HIS A 85 -11.90 11.05 9.27
C HIS A 85 -12.69 12.35 9.42
N ASN A 86 -12.07 13.49 9.06
CA ASN A 86 -12.73 14.81 9.12
C ASN A 86 -13.91 14.93 8.14
N ALA A 87 -13.94 14.11 7.09
CA ALA A 87 -15.07 13.99 6.16
C ALA A 87 -16.11 12.95 6.61
N GLY A 88 -15.97 12.39 7.81
CA GLY A 88 -16.90 11.40 8.38
C GLY A 88 -16.77 10.00 7.76
N LYS A 89 -15.64 9.67 7.14
CA LYS A 89 -15.35 8.34 6.60
C LYS A 89 -14.79 7.45 7.69
N ARG A 90 -15.21 6.18 7.71
CA ARG A 90 -14.69 5.17 8.62
C ARG A 90 -13.46 4.52 8.03
N CYS A 91 -12.35 4.53 8.78
CA CYS A 91 -11.04 4.06 8.35
C CYS A 91 -10.60 2.84 9.16
N ALA A 92 -9.98 1.87 8.48
CA ALA A 92 -9.48 0.65 9.09
C ALA A 92 -8.05 0.32 8.61
N PHE A 93 -7.19 -0.10 9.55
CA PHE A 93 -5.82 -0.54 9.28
C PHE A 93 -5.62 -1.99 9.72
N TYR A 94 -5.08 -2.80 8.82
CA TYR A 94 -4.67 -4.19 9.04
C TYR A 94 -3.22 -4.33 8.61
N TYR A 95 -2.28 -4.49 9.56
CA TYR A 95 -0.87 -4.34 9.28
C TYR A 95 0.01 -5.23 10.16
N THR A 96 1.22 -5.52 9.69
CA THR A 96 2.15 -6.46 10.32
C THR A 96 3.44 -5.82 10.83
N TRP A 97 3.64 -4.52 10.57
CA TRP A 97 4.80 -3.75 11.04
C TRP A 97 4.34 -2.57 11.94
N GLU A 98 4.83 -2.57 13.20
CA GLU A 98 4.29 -1.70 14.26
C GLU A 98 4.37 -0.20 13.97
N GLN A 99 5.42 0.26 13.29
CA GLN A 99 5.66 1.68 13.02
C GLN A 99 4.59 2.32 12.13
N LEU A 100 3.79 1.51 11.42
CA LEU A 100 2.67 2.03 10.61
C LEU A 100 1.53 2.61 11.44
N ARG A 101 1.50 2.39 12.76
CA ARG A 101 0.57 3.09 13.67
C ARG A 101 0.68 4.61 13.59
N ASP A 102 1.88 5.11 13.24
CA ASP A 102 2.17 6.54 13.17
C ASP A 102 1.63 7.22 11.90
N LEU A 103 1.03 6.44 10.96
CA LEU A 103 0.34 6.97 9.77
C LEU A 103 -1.03 7.58 10.09
N ALA A 104 -1.55 7.35 11.27
CA ALA A 104 -2.84 7.88 11.72
C ALA A 104 -2.71 8.49 13.12
N LYS A 105 -3.26 9.66 13.35
CA LYS A 105 -3.32 10.26 14.69
C LYS A 105 -4.22 9.41 15.60
N PRO A 106 -3.97 9.40 16.91
CA PRO A 106 -4.82 8.68 17.87
C PRO A 106 -6.31 9.04 17.74
N GLY A 107 -7.18 8.03 17.68
CA GLY A 107 -8.62 8.19 17.60
C GLY A 107 -9.20 8.44 16.20
N MET A 108 -8.37 8.41 15.14
CA MET A 108 -8.82 8.60 13.76
C MET A 108 -9.08 7.30 12.98
N LEU A 109 -8.73 6.16 13.55
CA LEU A 109 -9.10 4.85 13.01
C LEU A 109 -10.30 4.30 13.77
N ASP A 110 -11.30 3.82 13.04
CA ASP A 110 -12.47 3.14 13.63
C ASP A 110 -12.12 1.69 13.96
N TYR A 111 -11.25 1.06 13.16
CA TYR A 111 -10.81 -0.31 13.35
C TYR A 111 -9.30 -0.40 13.08
N SER A 112 -8.62 -1.21 13.88
CA SER A 112 -7.21 -1.49 13.68
C SER A 112 -6.84 -2.87 14.22
N LEU A 113 -6.06 -3.63 13.45
CA LEU A 113 -5.45 -4.86 13.93
C LEU A 113 -3.99 -4.88 13.50
N TYR A 114 -3.12 -5.00 14.48
CA TYR A 114 -1.70 -5.24 14.32
C TYR A 114 -1.37 -6.69 14.64
N SER A 115 -0.74 -7.41 13.71
CA SER A 115 -0.22 -8.77 13.89
C SER A 115 1.29 -8.74 13.70
N ALA A 116 2.05 -8.97 14.78
CA ALA A 116 3.49 -8.80 14.80
C ALA A 116 4.21 -9.87 13.96
N MET A 117 4.67 -9.57 12.76
CA MET A 117 5.32 -10.51 11.84
C MET A 117 6.55 -11.19 12.44
N PHE A 118 7.29 -10.51 13.32
CA PHE A 118 8.46 -11.08 13.99
C PHE A 118 8.12 -12.09 15.09
N HIS A 119 6.91 -12.08 15.61
CA HIS A 119 6.42 -12.99 16.66
C HIS A 119 5.57 -14.13 16.11
N GLU A 120 4.87 -13.91 15.00
CA GLU A 120 3.89 -14.85 14.43
C GLU A 120 4.39 -15.64 13.19
N GLN A 121 5.69 -15.77 13.02
CA GLN A 121 6.26 -16.51 11.87
C GLN A 121 5.92 -15.92 10.50
N GLY A 122 6.18 -14.62 10.31
CA GLY A 122 6.21 -13.98 9.00
C GLY A 122 4.89 -14.02 8.24
N ILE A 123 4.82 -14.80 7.17
CA ILE A 123 3.64 -14.92 6.30
C ILE A 123 2.33 -15.25 7.04
N LYS A 124 2.42 -15.85 8.21
CA LYS A 124 1.23 -16.13 9.02
C LYS A 124 0.64 -14.83 9.60
N ALA A 125 1.45 -13.84 9.91
CA ALA A 125 0.96 -12.53 10.32
C ALA A 125 0.20 -11.85 9.16
N ASP A 126 0.74 -11.91 7.93
CA ASP A 126 0.09 -11.36 6.74
C ASP A 126 -1.24 -12.07 6.43
N ARG A 127 -1.32 -13.38 6.63
CA ARG A 127 -2.59 -14.12 6.55
C ARG A 127 -3.60 -13.67 7.63
N THR A 128 -3.13 -13.43 8.86
CA THR A 128 -3.99 -12.98 9.96
C THR A 128 -4.61 -11.62 9.66
N VAL A 129 -3.83 -10.66 9.18
CA VAL A 129 -4.34 -9.33 8.83
C VAL A 129 -5.23 -9.37 7.58
N THR A 130 -4.95 -10.27 6.62
CA THR A 130 -5.80 -10.53 5.46
C THR A 130 -7.18 -11.05 5.89
N ASP A 131 -7.22 -12.06 6.78
CA ASP A 131 -8.47 -12.61 7.30
C ASP A 131 -9.29 -11.57 8.06
N ALA A 132 -8.63 -10.71 8.83
CA ALA A 132 -9.27 -9.62 9.54
C ALA A 132 -9.86 -8.56 8.59
N ALA A 133 -9.15 -8.20 7.53
CA ALA A 133 -9.64 -7.28 6.51
C ALA A 133 -10.89 -7.85 5.79
N ILE A 134 -10.88 -9.15 5.45
CA ILE A 134 -12.02 -9.85 4.87
C ILE A 134 -13.23 -9.80 5.82
N ALA A 135 -13.02 -10.14 7.09
CA ALA A 135 -14.09 -10.11 8.10
C ALA A 135 -14.67 -8.69 8.27
N ALA A 136 -13.82 -7.67 8.28
CA ALA A 136 -14.26 -6.29 8.41
C ALA A 136 -15.07 -5.79 7.20
N MET A 137 -14.70 -6.16 5.98
CA MET A 137 -15.49 -5.84 4.78
C MET A 137 -16.89 -6.43 4.85
N ALA A 138 -17.04 -7.64 5.40
CA ALA A 138 -18.32 -8.29 5.54
C ALA A 138 -19.19 -7.67 6.66
N ALA A 139 -18.61 -7.41 7.82
CA ALA A 139 -19.32 -7.01 9.04
C ALA A 139 -19.44 -5.49 9.19
N GLU A 140 -18.31 -4.79 9.15
CA GLU A 140 -18.20 -3.39 9.53
C GLU A 140 -18.28 -2.44 8.34
N LYS A 141 -17.84 -2.92 7.16
CA LYS A 141 -17.85 -2.17 5.90
C LYS A 141 -17.23 -0.78 6.01
N PRO A 142 -15.94 -0.65 6.43
CA PRO A 142 -15.25 0.63 6.47
C PRO A 142 -15.26 1.31 5.10
N ASP A 143 -15.17 2.63 5.06
CA ASP A 143 -15.08 3.36 3.80
C ASP A 143 -13.68 3.28 3.19
N PHE A 144 -12.66 3.19 4.05
CA PHE A 144 -11.27 2.99 3.65
C PHE A 144 -10.63 1.86 4.46
N ILE A 145 -9.98 0.94 3.76
CA ILE A 145 -9.18 -0.13 4.37
C ILE A 145 -7.76 -0.03 3.83
N PHE A 146 -6.79 0.00 4.73
CA PHE A 146 -5.37 -0.22 4.43
C PHE A 146 -4.98 -1.62 4.91
N LEU A 147 -4.60 -2.47 3.96
CA LEU A 147 -4.06 -3.82 4.20
C LEU A 147 -2.58 -3.80 3.83
N TYR A 148 -1.71 -4.00 4.82
CA TYR A 148 -0.27 -4.07 4.66
C TYR A 148 0.25 -5.47 4.94
N LEU A 149 1.02 -6.00 3.99
CA LEU A 149 1.64 -7.32 3.99
C LEU A 149 3.16 -7.12 4.00
N GLY A 150 3.83 -7.50 5.08
CA GLY A 150 5.22 -7.08 5.35
C GLY A 150 6.28 -8.14 5.09
N TRP A 151 5.91 -9.42 4.89
CA TRP A 151 6.88 -10.50 4.94
C TRP A 151 7.80 -10.60 3.71
N ALA A 152 7.42 -10.02 2.57
CA ALA A 152 8.26 -10.02 1.38
C ALA A 152 9.53 -9.19 1.60
N ASP A 153 9.44 -8.00 2.22
CA ASP A 153 10.58 -7.15 2.56
C ASP A 153 11.56 -7.86 3.51
N GLU A 154 11.05 -8.39 4.61
CA GLU A 154 11.88 -9.12 5.59
C GLU A 154 12.58 -10.34 4.96
N THR A 155 11.92 -11.00 4.02
CA THR A 155 12.53 -12.12 3.27
C THR A 155 13.60 -11.61 2.32
N GLY A 156 13.38 -10.47 1.67
CA GLY A 156 14.40 -9.79 0.88
C GLY A 156 15.65 -9.46 1.69
N HIS A 157 15.50 -8.94 2.89
CA HIS A 157 16.61 -8.67 3.81
C HIS A 157 17.37 -9.92 4.25
N ARG A 158 16.69 -11.05 4.39
CA ARG A 158 17.31 -12.30 4.85
C ARG A 158 17.99 -13.11 3.76
N PHE A 159 17.40 -13.17 2.58
CA PHE A 159 17.80 -14.09 1.52
C PHE A 159 18.20 -13.38 0.22
N GLY A 160 17.92 -12.10 0.11
CA GLY A 160 18.12 -11.28 -1.08
C GLY A 160 16.85 -11.13 -1.92
N TRP A 161 16.66 -9.94 -2.47
CA TRP A 161 15.60 -9.69 -3.46
C TRP A 161 15.82 -10.56 -4.69
N MET A 162 14.76 -11.09 -5.25
CA MET A 162 14.72 -12.03 -6.38
C MET A 162 15.31 -13.42 -6.09
N SER A 163 15.66 -13.77 -4.83
CA SER A 163 15.96 -15.13 -4.43
C SER A 163 14.73 -16.04 -4.53
N GLU A 164 14.94 -17.37 -4.52
CA GLU A 164 13.83 -18.34 -4.51
C GLU A 164 12.91 -18.14 -3.30
N GLU A 165 13.47 -17.83 -2.13
CA GLU A 165 12.75 -17.60 -0.90
C GLU A 165 11.89 -16.33 -0.99
N TYR A 166 12.44 -15.23 -1.51
CA TYR A 166 11.70 -13.99 -1.72
C TYR A 166 10.57 -14.19 -2.74
N LEU A 167 10.85 -14.80 -3.88
CA LEU A 167 9.84 -15.08 -4.89
C LEU A 167 8.76 -16.03 -4.38
N GLY A 168 9.13 -17.01 -3.55
CA GLY A 168 8.18 -17.88 -2.86
C GLY A 168 7.22 -17.11 -1.96
N VAL A 169 7.71 -16.13 -1.19
CA VAL A 169 6.88 -15.27 -0.37
C VAL A 169 6.01 -14.34 -1.22
N VAL A 170 6.54 -13.73 -2.28
CA VAL A 170 5.73 -12.92 -3.20
C VAL A 170 4.57 -13.74 -3.80
N ASN A 171 4.80 -15.01 -4.13
CA ASN A 171 3.72 -15.91 -4.58
C ASN A 171 2.66 -16.10 -3.48
N GLU A 172 3.06 -16.31 -2.22
CA GLU A 172 2.13 -16.44 -1.09
C GLU A 172 1.35 -15.13 -0.83
N GLU A 173 1.96 -13.96 -1.01
CA GLU A 173 1.26 -12.68 -0.91
C GLU A 173 0.23 -12.51 -2.02
N TRP A 174 0.52 -12.97 -3.23
CA TRP A 174 -0.49 -13.01 -4.29
C TRP A 174 -1.64 -13.97 -3.98
N ALA A 175 -1.40 -15.05 -3.26
CA ALA A 175 -2.48 -15.91 -2.75
C ALA A 175 -3.33 -15.20 -1.67
N ASN A 176 -2.72 -14.36 -0.81
CA ASN A 176 -3.45 -13.49 0.12
C ASN A 176 -4.28 -12.44 -0.64
N ILE A 177 -3.72 -11.82 -1.68
CA ILE A 177 -4.41 -10.86 -2.56
C ILE A 177 -5.60 -11.54 -3.25
N GLU A 178 -5.43 -12.74 -3.80
CA GLU A 178 -6.53 -13.50 -4.40
C GLU A 178 -7.69 -13.70 -3.41
N ARG A 179 -7.39 -14.15 -2.20
CA ARG A 179 -8.39 -14.39 -1.16
C ARG A 179 -9.14 -13.12 -0.76
N VAL A 180 -8.43 -12.01 -0.57
CA VAL A 180 -9.08 -10.76 -0.19
C VAL A 180 -9.92 -10.21 -1.34
N LEU A 181 -9.46 -10.28 -2.58
CA LEU A 181 -10.22 -9.81 -3.74
C LEU A 181 -11.46 -10.64 -4.01
N ALA A 182 -11.37 -11.97 -3.84
CA ALA A 182 -12.53 -12.86 -3.95
C ALA A 182 -13.63 -12.56 -2.92
N ALA A 183 -13.26 -11.97 -1.78
CA ALA A 183 -14.18 -11.59 -0.71
C ALA A 183 -14.58 -10.10 -0.74
N THR A 184 -13.96 -9.30 -1.60
CA THR A 184 -14.18 -7.83 -1.65
C THR A 184 -15.52 -7.54 -2.33
N PRO A 185 -16.46 -6.83 -1.68
CA PRO A 185 -17.72 -6.42 -2.29
C PRO A 185 -17.52 -5.42 -3.43
N GLU A 186 -18.43 -5.44 -4.42
CA GLU A 186 -18.38 -4.60 -5.63
C GLU A 186 -18.37 -3.09 -5.36
N GLU A 187 -18.79 -2.64 -4.19
CA GLU A 187 -18.70 -1.22 -3.81
C GLU A 187 -17.28 -0.75 -3.47
N TYR A 188 -16.31 -1.66 -3.36
CA TYR A 188 -14.90 -1.29 -3.13
C TYR A 188 -14.16 -1.11 -4.44
N LYS A 189 -13.46 0.00 -4.56
CA LYS A 189 -12.36 0.19 -5.52
C LYS A 189 -11.09 -0.33 -4.87
N VAL A 190 -10.24 -0.96 -5.65
CA VAL A 190 -9.02 -1.59 -5.14
C VAL A 190 -7.80 -0.99 -5.81
N LEU A 191 -6.77 -0.72 -5.02
CA LEU A 191 -5.45 -0.35 -5.48
C LEU A 191 -4.41 -1.26 -4.81
N ILE A 192 -3.54 -1.88 -5.62
CA ILE A 192 -2.45 -2.73 -5.16
C ILE A 192 -1.14 -2.03 -5.51
N THR A 193 -0.21 -1.94 -4.55
CA THR A 193 1.09 -1.30 -4.74
C THR A 193 2.15 -1.87 -3.81
N ALA A 194 3.36 -1.34 -3.91
CA ALA A 194 4.43 -1.47 -2.93
C ALA A 194 4.89 -0.08 -2.49
N ASP A 195 5.64 0.01 -1.42
CA ASP A 195 6.25 1.25 -0.94
C ASP A 195 7.64 1.50 -1.56
N HIS A 196 8.41 0.46 -1.80
CA HIS A 196 9.70 0.43 -2.48
C HIS A 196 9.97 -0.96 -3.08
N GLY A 197 11.07 -1.11 -3.77
CA GLY A 197 11.65 -2.39 -4.14
C GLY A 197 12.88 -2.70 -3.29
N GLY A 198 13.88 -3.36 -3.88
CA GLY A 198 15.15 -3.65 -3.22
C GLY A 198 16.11 -4.40 -4.13
N HIS A 199 17.37 -4.46 -3.74
CA HIS A 199 18.42 -5.21 -4.45
C HIS A 199 19.38 -5.84 -3.45
N ASP A 200 20.05 -6.89 -3.86
CA ASP A 200 20.85 -7.72 -2.96
C ASP A 200 20.05 -8.07 -1.69
N MET A 201 20.48 -7.64 -0.52
CA MET A 201 19.80 -7.85 0.76
C MET A 201 19.39 -6.51 1.42
N ASN A 202 19.20 -5.45 0.63
CA ASN A 202 18.94 -4.11 1.16
C ASN A 202 18.11 -3.26 0.20
N HIS A 203 17.64 -2.11 0.70
CA HIS A 203 16.96 -1.04 -0.03
C HIS A 203 17.30 0.32 0.59
N GLY A 204 16.73 1.42 0.08
CA GLY A 204 16.94 2.77 0.63
C GLY A 204 17.82 3.66 -0.25
N SER A 205 18.30 3.12 -1.37
CA SER A 205 19.09 3.85 -2.36
C SER A 205 18.22 4.49 -3.46
N ASP A 206 18.87 5.22 -4.39
CA ASP A 206 18.23 5.73 -5.59
C ASP A 206 18.34 4.77 -6.80
N ALA A 207 18.76 3.52 -6.55
CA ALA A 207 18.82 2.48 -7.57
C ALA A 207 17.43 2.22 -8.17
N PRO A 208 17.33 1.95 -9.48
CA PRO A 208 16.05 1.64 -10.12
C PRO A 208 15.27 0.51 -9.44
N GLU A 209 15.96 -0.48 -8.92
CA GLU A 209 15.41 -1.65 -8.22
C GLU A 209 14.72 -1.27 -6.91
N ASP A 210 15.23 -0.25 -6.20
CA ASP A 210 14.65 0.26 -4.97
C ASP A 210 13.51 1.24 -5.25
N MET A 211 13.70 2.08 -6.29
CA MET A 211 12.82 3.21 -6.59
C MET A 211 11.59 2.85 -7.42
N THR A 212 11.54 1.65 -8.04
CA THR A 212 10.44 1.29 -8.93
C THR A 212 9.42 0.42 -8.21
N ILE A 213 8.15 0.82 -8.24
CA ILE A 213 7.03 0.14 -7.60
C ILE A 213 5.93 -0.18 -8.61
N PRO A 214 5.12 -1.24 -8.39
CA PRO A 214 3.92 -1.48 -9.16
C PRO A 214 2.78 -0.60 -8.65
N VAL A 215 1.90 -0.16 -9.55
CA VAL A 215 0.58 0.38 -9.24
C VAL A 215 -0.42 -0.37 -10.09
N ILE A 216 -1.34 -1.12 -9.48
CA ILE A 216 -2.29 -1.99 -10.16
C ILE A 216 -3.69 -1.68 -9.65
N ILE A 217 -4.63 -1.44 -10.58
CA ILE A 217 -6.05 -1.27 -10.29
C ILE A 217 -6.79 -2.45 -10.94
N PRO A 218 -7.22 -3.44 -10.16
CA PRO A 218 -7.96 -4.60 -10.66
C PRO A 218 -9.27 -4.22 -11.34
N GLU A 219 -9.85 -5.16 -12.07
CA GLU A 219 -11.20 -5.06 -12.58
C GLU A 219 -12.20 -5.30 -11.44
N HIS A 220 -12.36 -4.28 -10.57
CA HIS A 220 -13.22 -4.31 -9.39
C HIS A 220 -13.85 -2.94 -9.13
N GLY A 221 -15.08 -2.91 -8.60
CA GLY A 221 -15.83 -1.67 -8.38
C GLY A 221 -16.28 -0.97 -9.66
N SER A 222 -16.69 0.28 -9.56
CA SER A 222 -17.10 1.10 -10.70
C SER A 222 -15.92 1.43 -11.64
N PRO A 223 -16.12 1.51 -12.97
CA PRO A 223 -15.04 1.84 -13.88
C PRO A 223 -14.57 3.29 -13.72
N ASP A 224 -13.29 3.52 -14.03
CA ASP A 224 -12.65 4.82 -14.01
C ASP A 224 -12.06 5.17 -15.38
N GLU A 225 -11.90 6.48 -15.64
CA GLU A 225 -11.02 6.98 -16.67
C GLU A 225 -9.68 7.40 -16.05
N PHE A 226 -8.57 7.02 -16.67
CA PHE A 226 -7.24 7.28 -16.14
C PHE A 226 -6.62 8.54 -16.75
N THR A 227 -5.82 9.27 -15.96
CA THR A 227 -5.22 10.54 -16.39
C THR A 227 -4.00 10.35 -17.29
N GLY A 228 -3.32 9.20 -17.20
CA GLY A 228 -2.07 8.93 -17.91
C GLY A 228 -0.87 9.72 -17.39
N GLY A 229 0.32 9.41 -17.93
CA GLY A 229 1.61 9.99 -17.52
C GLY A 229 2.30 9.20 -16.40
N PRO A 230 3.52 9.61 -16.01
CA PRO A 230 4.28 8.91 -14.98
C PRO A 230 3.57 8.98 -13.62
N ILE A 231 3.57 7.87 -12.90
CA ILE A 231 2.94 7.72 -11.59
C ILE A 231 4.01 7.78 -10.50
N SER A 232 3.68 8.45 -9.42
CA SER A 232 4.45 8.46 -8.18
C SER A 232 3.63 7.89 -7.02
N ILE A 233 4.30 7.37 -6.01
CA ILE A 233 3.68 6.99 -4.74
C ILE A 233 2.87 8.14 -4.11
N LEU A 234 3.23 9.38 -4.41
CA LEU A 234 2.53 10.60 -3.97
C LEU A 234 1.12 10.76 -4.56
N ASP A 235 0.84 10.05 -5.66
CA ASP A 235 -0.45 10.12 -6.37
C ASP A 235 -1.53 9.22 -5.75
N ILE A 236 -1.13 8.34 -4.82
CA ILE A 236 -2.04 7.34 -4.22
C ILE A 236 -3.06 8.00 -3.29
N ALA A 237 -2.62 8.83 -2.32
CA ALA A 237 -3.55 9.51 -1.43
C ALA A 237 -4.56 10.41 -2.16
N PRO A 238 -4.16 11.26 -3.15
CA PRO A 238 -5.11 12.02 -3.95
C PRO A 238 -6.09 11.15 -4.74
N THR A 239 -5.66 9.98 -5.23
CA THR A 239 -6.52 9.03 -5.93
C THR A 239 -7.60 8.47 -5.00
N ILE A 240 -7.21 8.01 -3.81
CA ILE A 240 -8.12 7.48 -2.80
C ILE A 240 -9.10 8.56 -2.33
N ALA A 241 -8.61 9.77 -2.04
CA ALA A 241 -9.45 10.89 -1.64
C ALA A 241 -10.51 11.22 -2.72
N LYS A 242 -10.11 11.19 -4.00
CA LYS A 242 -11.02 11.40 -5.12
C LYS A 242 -12.09 10.32 -5.22
N TRP A 243 -11.75 9.04 -5.12
CA TRP A 243 -12.70 7.93 -5.10
C TRP A 243 -13.71 8.06 -3.96
N LEU A 244 -13.28 8.54 -2.80
CA LEU A 244 -14.13 8.74 -1.63
C LEU A 244 -14.85 10.09 -1.60
N CYS A 245 -14.71 10.92 -2.65
CA CYS A 245 -15.27 12.27 -2.76
C CYS A 245 -14.84 13.19 -1.60
N VAL A 246 -13.58 13.09 -1.18
CA VAL A 246 -12.98 13.92 -0.12
C VAL A 246 -11.98 14.89 -0.75
N ALA A 247 -12.03 16.16 -0.36
CA ALA A 247 -11.09 17.17 -0.84
C ALA A 247 -9.67 16.88 -0.33
N PRO A 248 -8.65 16.90 -1.21
CA PRO A 248 -7.25 16.73 -0.80
C PRO A 248 -6.81 17.87 0.13
N ASP A 249 -5.69 17.70 0.82
CA ASP A 249 -5.03 18.80 1.50
C ASP A 249 -4.35 19.71 0.47
N GLU A 250 -4.32 21.02 0.75
CA GLU A 250 -3.74 22.03 -0.16
C GLU A 250 -2.21 21.86 -0.35
N GLN A 251 -1.56 21.16 0.57
CA GLN A 251 -0.12 20.90 0.54
C GLN A 251 0.25 19.58 -0.14
N TRP A 252 -0.74 18.77 -0.54
CA TRP A 252 -0.48 17.57 -1.30
C TRP A 252 0.02 17.92 -2.70
N ILE A 253 1.11 17.29 -3.12
CA ILE A 253 1.76 17.59 -4.39
C ILE A 253 1.49 16.54 -5.47
N GLY A 254 1.01 15.37 -5.09
CA GLY A 254 0.56 14.33 -6.02
C GLY A 254 -0.75 14.71 -6.70
N ARG A 255 -1.11 13.96 -7.72
CA ARG A 255 -2.34 14.13 -8.49
C ARG A 255 -3.13 12.81 -8.56
N PRO A 256 -4.46 12.85 -8.63
CA PRO A 256 -5.23 11.63 -8.84
C PRO A 256 -4.82 10.92 -10.15
N ILE A 257 -4.66 9.61 -10.09
CA ILE A 257 -4.43 8.74 -11.26
C ILE A 257 -5.71 8.68 -12.13
N VAL A 258 -6.86 8.93 -11.52
CA VAL A 258 -8.18 8.92 -12.17
C VAL A 258 -8.70 10.33 -12.44
N LYS A 259 -9.56 10.48 -13.49
CA LYS A 259 -10.17 11.77 -13.91
C LYS A 259 -11.32 12.20 -13.01
#